data_9f221148e5fa77bdc8a6e4ef28cf4716
#
_entry.id   9f221148e5fa77bdc8a6e4ef28cf4716
#
_cell.length_a   1.000
_cell.length_b   1.000
_cell.length_c   1.000
_cell.angle_alpha   90.00
_cell.angle_beta   90.00
_cell.angle_gamma   90.00
#
_symmetry.space_group_name_H-M   'P 1'
#
loop_
_entity.id
_entity.type
_entity.pdbx_description
1 polymer ?
#
loop_
_entity_poly.entity_id
_entity_poly.type
_entity_poly.pdbx_seq_one_letter_code
_entity_poly.pdbx_strand_id
1 'polypeptide(L)'
;MSYLFTSESVSEGHPDKIADQISDALIDNFLAFDAESKVACETLVTTGQVILAGEVKSKTYLDVQQIARDVIKKIGYTKSEYMFEANSCGILSAIHEQSQDINQGVDRSSKEEQGAGDQGMMFGYATNETENYMPLALDLSHALLRELANLRRENDEITYLRPDAKSQVTLEYSDDNQPQRIDAIVISTQHDDFVKPKSDSKEDKNAANDEMLVKIKSDLVSVLIPRIKAKYPQYAHLFNDEITYHINPTGVFVIGGPHGDTGLTGRKIIVDTYGGKGAHGGGAFSGKDPSKVDRSAAYATRHIAKNLVAAGLADEVLVQVSYAIGVAKPTSINVVTYGTSKVSLTDGEISKKVESIFDMRPYFIEQRLKLRNPIYSETAAYGHMGRTPETVNKTFKNPYGEEKTVSVELFTWEKLDYVDQVKSAFGI
;
A
#
# COMPACT_ATOMS: atom_id res chain seq x y z
N MET A 1 11.76 21.64 -22.51
CA MET A 1 11.27 22.25 -21.25
C MET A 1 11.28 21.18 -20.19
N SER A 2 11.21 21.52 -18.91
CA SER A 2 11.06 20.56 -17.82
C SER A 2 9.69 20.74 -17.16
N TYR A 3 9.24 19.73 -16.39
CA TYR A 3 8.01 19.81 -15.61
C TYR A 3 8.20 19.21 -14.23
N LEU A 4 7.38 19.64 -13.27
CA LEU A 4 7.37 19.10 -11.90
C LEU A 4 6.27 18.06 -11.74
N PHE A 5 6.59 16.94 -11.09
CA PHE A 5 5.63 15.92 -10.68
C PHE A 5 5.84 15.56 -9.22
N THR A 6 4.73 15.38 -8.50
CA THR A 6 4.73 15.13 -7.06
C THR A 6 3.96 13.87 -6.73
N SER A 7 4.53 13.03 -5.85
CA SER A 7 3.82 11.94 -5.20
C SER A 7 3.96 12.03 -3.69
N GLU A 8 3.05 11.38 -2.99
CA GLU A 8 3.02 11.37 -1.52
C GLU A 8 2.90 9.96 -0.96
N SER A 9 3.25 9.82 0.30
CA SER A 9 3.06 8.61 1.09
C SER A 9 2.64 8.95 2.51
N VAL A 10 2.08 7.96 3.21
CA VAL A 10 1.77 8.03 4.63
C VAL A 10 2.37 6.83 5.37
N SER A 11 2.74 7.03 6.63
CA SER A 11 3.34 5.98 7.45
C SER A 11 2.35 4.90 7.85
N GLU A 12 2.86 3.78 8.35
CA GLU A 12 2.06 2.72 8.98
C GLU A 12 1.21 3.20 10.16
N GLY A 13 1.61 4.30 10.81
CA GLY A 13 0.90 4.91 11.94
C GLY A 13 -0.14 5.96 11.53
N HIS A 14 -0.28 6.27 10.25
CA HIS A 14 -1.36 7.13 9.78
C HIS A 14 -2.73 6.47 10.01
N PRO A 15 -3.77 7.20 10.48
CA PRO A 15 -5.06 6.62 10.83
C PRO A 15 -5.67 5.71 9.76
N ASP A 16 -5.69 6.14 8.49
CA ASP A 16 -6.21 5.30 7.40
C ASP A 16 -5.37 4.02 7.20
N LYS A 17 -4.05 4.08 7.39
CA LYS A 17 -3.18 2.89 7.26
C LYS A 17 -3.25 1.96 8.48
N ILE A 18 -3.59 2.46 9.66
CA ILE A 18 -3.94 1.60 10.80
C ILE A 18 -5.20 0.81 10.46
N ALA A 19 -6.21 1.47 9.90
CA ALA A 19 -7.45 0.83 9.49
C ALA A 19 -7.22 -0.26 8.43
N ASP A 20 -6.41 0.03 7.40
CA ASP A 20 -6.03 -0.93 6.37
C ASP A 20 -5.28 -2.14 6.95
N GLN A 21 -4.31 -1.91 7.84
CA GLN A 21 -3.54 -2.98 8.47
C GLN A 21 -4.39 -3.88 9.36
N ILE A 22 -5.34 -3.33 10.10
CA ILE A 22 -6.28 -4.13 10.91
C ILE A 22 -7.16 -4.98 9.98
N SER A 23 -7.74 -4.39 8.93
CA SER A 23 -8.59 -5.09 7.98
C SER A 23 -7.84 -6.22 7.27
N ASP A 24 -6.61 -6.01 6.83
CA ASP A 24 -5.80 -7.03 6.16
C ASP A 24 -5.26 -8.11 7.13
N ALA A 25 -5.02 -7.78 8.38
CA ALA A 25 -4.72 -8.78 9.41
C ALA A 25 -5.90 -9.73 9.64
N LEU A 26 -7.15 -9.23 9.59
CA LEU A 26 -8.33 -10.08 9.66
C LEU A 26 -8.41 -11.02 8.46
N ILE A 27 -8.16 -10.53 7.22
CA ILE A 27 -8.11 -11.37 6.01
C ILE A 27 -7.10 -12.51 6.18
N ASP A 28 -5.87 -12.18 6.58
CA ASP A 28 -4.80 -13.17 6.75
C ASP A 28 -5.17 -14.24 7.77
N ASN A 29 -5.72 -13.84 8.91
CA ASN A 29 -6.12 -14.79 9.96
C ASN A 29 -7.26 -15.71 9.49
N PHE A 30 -8.27 -15.20 8.79
CA PHE A 30 -9.33 -16.05 8.21
C PHE A 30 -8.77 -17.04 7.18
N LEU A 31 -7.96 -16.55 6.22
CA LEU A 31 -7.38 -17.39 5.16
C LEU A 31 -6.39 -18.43 5.71
N ALA A 32 -5.70 -18.15 6.80
CA ALA A 32 -4.78 -19.10 7.42
C ALA A 32 -5.50 -20.38 7.88
N PHE A 33 -6.70 -20.28 8.45
CA PHE A 33 -7.45 -21.41 8.94
C PHE A 33 -8.48 -21.96 7.94
N ASP A 34 -9.01 -21.10 7.06
CA ASP A 34 -9.95 -21.49 6.00
C ASP A 34 -9.66 -20.69 4.72
N ALA A 35 -8.92 -21.31 3.78
CA ALA A 35 -8.55 -20.69 2.51
C ALA A 35 -9.76 -20.32 1.61
N GLU A 36 -10.95 -20.89 1.86
CA GLU A 36 -12.16 -20.56 1.13
C GLU A 36 -12.97 -19.43 1.80
N SER A 37 -12.44 -18.82 2.87
CA SER A 37 -13.08 -17.69 3.55
C SER A 37 -13.41 -16.57 2.58
N LYS A 38 -14.62 -16.01 2.72
CA LYS A 38 -15.03 -14.78 2.04
C LYS A 38 -15.14 -13.70 3.09
N VAL A 39 -14.39 -12.62 2.88
CA VAL A 39 -14.20 -11.56 3.86
C VAL A 39 -14.30 -10.21 3.17
N ALA A 40 -15.16 -9.36 3.69
CA ALA A 40 -15.24 -7.95 3.38
C ALA A 40 -15.31 -7.21 4.73
N CYS A 41 -14.15 -6.80 5.25
CA CYS A 41 -14.05 -6.17 6.56
C CYS A 41 -13.45 -4.78 6.43
N GLU A 42 -14.16 -3.80 6.90
CA GLU A 42 -13.74 -2.40 6.97
C GLU A 42 -13.52 -2.01 8.43
N THR A 43 -12.55 -1.14 8.63
CA THR A 43 -12.16 -0.66 9.95
C THR A 43 -12.26 0.86 9.98
N LEU A 44 -12.86 1.39 11.05
CA LEU A 44 -12.78 2.80 11.43
C LEU A 44 -11.95 2.90 12.71
N VAL A 45 -11.01 3.84 12.73
CA VAL A 45 -10.23 4.19 13.93
C VAL A 45 -10.40 5.67 14.26
N THR A 46 -10.58 5.98 15.53
CA THR A 46 -10.67 7.35 16.03
C THR A 46 -10.16 7.41 17.47
N THR A 47 -10.26 8.56 18.15
CA THR A 47 -9.80 8.72 19.54
C THR A 47 -10.34 7.59 20.42
N GLY A 48 -9.44 6.76 20.95
CA GLY A 48 -9.75 5.70 21.90
C GLY A 48 -10.66 4.58 21.37
N GLN A 49 -10.96 4.52 20.07
CA GLN A 49 -11.91 3.52 19.52
C GLN A 49 -11.51 2.94 18.18
N VAL A 50 -11.89 1.68 17.99
CA VAL A 50 -11.86 0.92 16.74
C VAL A 50 -13.24 0.34 16.49
N ILE A 51 -13.76 0.46 15.28
CA ILE A 51 -14.99 -0.18 14.84
C ILE A 51 -14.65 -1.08 13.65
N LEU A 52 -14.94 -2.38 13.80
CA LEU A 52 -14.80 -3.39 12.77
C LEU A 52 -16.20 -3.67 12.20
N ALA A 53 -16.39 -3.51 10.90
CA ALA A 53 -17.69 -3.72 10.25
C ALA A 53 -17.50 -4.53 8.97
N GLY A 54 -18.55 -5.24 8.54
CA GLY A 54 -18.55 -5.97 7.28
C GLY A 54 -19.10 -7.37 7.39
N GLU A 55 -18.80 -8.20 6.38
CA GLU A 55 -19.36 -9.54 6.23
C GLU A 55 -18.25 -10.57 6.12
N VAL A 56 -18.47 -11.71 6.82
CA VAL A 56 -17.55 -12.85 6.79
C VAL A 56 -18.34 -14.15 6.59
N LYS A 57 -17.84 -15.01 5.69
CA LYS A 57 -18.23 -16.40 5.57
C LYS A 57 -16.98 -17.26 5.71
N SER A 58 -16.85 -17.93 6.84
CA SER A 58 -15.69 -18.76 7.16
C SER A 58 -16.10 -19.93 8.06
N LYS A 59 -15.30 -21.00 8.03
CA LYS A 59 -15.45 -22.15 8.94
C LYS A 59 -14.71 -21.96 10.27
N THR A 60 -13.95 -20.86 10.42
CA THR A 60 -13.19 -20.59 11.62
C THR A 60 -13.78 -19.41 12.40
N TYR A 61 -13.59 -19.45 13.73
CA TYR A 61 -13.88 -18.34 14.62
C TYR A 61 -12.56 -17.69 15.04
N LEU A 62 -12.52 -16.35 15.05
CA LEU A 62 -11.35 -15.56 15.43
C LEU A 62 -11.70 -14.56 16.53
N ASP A 63 -10.74 -14.27 17.40
CA ASP A 63 -10.81 -13.11 18.28
C ASP A 63 -10.35 -11.86 17.50
N VAL A 64 -11.32 -11.26 16.79
CA VAL A 64 -11.07 -10.09 15.95
C VAL A 64 -10.58 -8.87 16.76
N GLN A 65 -10.97 -8.79 18.04
CA GLN A 65 -10.53 -7.72 18.92
C GLN A 65 -9.04 -7.88 19.27
N GLN A 66 -8.62 -9.10 19.59
CA GLN A 66 -7.21 -9.36 19.88
C GLN A 66 -6.32 -9.13 18.65
N ILE A 67 -6.76 -9.55 17.47
CA ILE A 67 -6.03 -9.29 16.21
C ILE A 67 -5.85 -7.78 16.00
N ALA A 68 -6.89 -6.97 16.19
CA ALA A 68 -6.79 -5.53 16.06
C ALA A 68 -5.81 -4.92 17.08
N ARG A 69 -5.82 -5.38 18.35
CA ARG A 69 -4.88 -4.94 19.39
C ARG A 69 -3.44 -5.26 19.02
N ASP A 70 -3.18 -6.45 18.50
CA ASP A 70 -1.84 -6.87 18.09
C ASP A 70 -1.29 -6.00 16.96
N VAL A 71 -2.12 -5.62 15.99
CA VAL A 71 -1.76 -4.69 14.92
C VAL A 71 -1.43 -3.30 15.49
N ILE A 72 -2.29 -2.74 16.35
CA ILE A 72 -2.08 -1.43 16.97
C ILE A 72 -0.78 -1.41 17.78
N LYS A 73 -0.51 -2.49 18.54
CA LYS A 73 0.73 -2.66 19.31
C LYS A 73 1.95 -2.74 18.39
N LYS A 74 1.89 -3.54 17.30
CA LYS A 74 2.96 -3.70 16.31
C LYS A 74 3.34 -2.37 15.66
N ILE A 75 2.36 -1.52 15.34
CA ILE A 75 2.57 -0.18 14.77
C ILE A 75 3.30 0.72 15.75
N GLY A 76 3.07 0.57 17.05
CA GLY A 76 3.74 1.34 18.10
C GLY A 76 2.83 2.28 18.89
N TYR A 77 1.52 2.13 18.79
CA TYR A 77 0.57 2.82 19.66
C TYR A 77 0.45 2.05 20.98
N THR A 78 1.37 2.33 21.88
CA THR A 78 1.57 1.58 23.16
C THR A 78 1.52 2.46 24.40
N LYS A 79 1.33 3.78 24.22
CA LYS A 79 1.31 4.74 25.32
C LYS A 79 -0.07 5.40 25.44
N SER A 80 -0.62 5.47 26.66
CA SER A 80 -1.94 6.07 26.92
C SER A 80 -2.02 7.55 26.55
N GLU A 81 -0.89 8.25 26.59
CA GLU A 81 -0.80 9.68 26.21
C GLU A 81 -1.09 9.92 24.71
N TYR A 82 -1.06 8.88 23.88
CA TYR A 82 -1.46 8.98 22.47
C TYR A 82 -2.99 9.03 22.29
N MET A 83 -3.76 8.83 23.39
CA MET A 83 -5.23 8.78 23.39
C MET A 83 -5.83 7.77 22.42
N PHE A 84 -5.00 6.85 21.95
CA PHE A 84 -5.28 5.67 21.15
C PHE A 84 -4.12 4.70 21.36
N GLU A 85 -4.38 3.57 22.01
CA GLU A 85 -3.32 2.58 22.25
C GLU A 85 -3.90 1.15 22.40
N ALA A 86 -3.04 0.16 22.21
CA ALA A 86 -3.42 -1.24 22.05
C ALA A 86 -4.23 -1.84 23.20
N ASN A 87 -3.94 -1.47 24.47
CA ASN A 87 -4.55 -2.13 25.62
C ASN A 87 -5.88 -1.46 26.05
N SER A 88 -6.02 -0.14 25.88
CA SER A 88 -7.14 0.63 26.43
C SER A 88 -8.17 1.09 25.40
N CYS A 89 -7.88 1.11 24.10
CA CYS A 89 -8.89 1.51 23.13
C CYS A 89 -10.07 0.52 23.12
N GLY A 90 -11.28 1.06 23.01
CA GLY A 90 -12.50 0.26 22.82
C GLY A 90 -12.51 -0.34 21.42
N ILE A 91 -12.81 -1.63 21.30
CA ILE A 91 -12.96 -2.29 20.00
C ILE A 91 -14.36 -2.86 19.88
N LEU A 92 -15.13 -2.30 18.94
CA LEU A 92 -16.49 -2.74 18.63
C LEU A 92 -16.45 -3.58 17.36
N SER A 93 -17.17 -4.70 17.36
CA SER A 93 -17.36 -5.53 16.18
C SER A 93 -18.81 -5.51 15.74
N ALA A 94 -19.06 -5.10 14.50
CA ALA A 94 -20.31 -5.16 13.77
C ALA A 94 -20.15 -6.06 12.52
N ILE A 95 -19.30 -7.09 12.63
CA ILE A 95 -19.11 -8.09 11.59
C ILE A 95 -20.26 -9.10 11.68
N HIS A 96 -20.89 -9.39 10.55
CA HIS A 96 -21.97 -10.36 10.45
C HIS A 96 -21.75 -11.37 9.31
N GLU A 97 -22.63 -12.35 9.16
CA GLU A 97 -22.53 -13.35 8.10
C GLU A 97 -22.88 -12.75 6.74
N GLN A 98 -22.14 -13.16 5.70
CA GLN A 98 -22.34 -12.69 4.33
C GLN A 98 -23.73 -13.08 3.79
N SER A 99 -24.42 -12.16 3.12
CA SER A 99 -25.70 -12.38 2.47
C SER A 99 -25.63 -13.53 1.44
N GLN A 100 -26.67 -14.38 1.44
CA GLN A 100 -26.80 -15.48 0.48
C GLN A 100 -26.99 -14.98 -0.97
N ASP A 101 -27.59 -13.80 -1.16
CA ASP A 101 -27.85 -13.24 -2.49
C ASP A 101 -26.55 -12.86 -3.24
N ILE A 102 -25.55 -12.36 -2.53
CA ILE A 102 -24.24 -12.04 -3.12
C ILE A 102 -23.51 -13.32 -3.56
N ASN A 103 -23.65 -14.41 -2.81
CA ASN A 103 -23.01 -15.67 -3.14
C ASN A 103 -23.52 -16.33 -4.44
N GLN A 104 -24.78 -16.10 -4.83
CA GLN A 104 -25.36 -16.69 -6.05
C GLN A 104 -24.66 -16.21 -7.33
N GLY A 105 -24.11 -14.99 -7.33
CA GLY A 105 -23.38 -14.43 -8.46
C GLY A 105 -21.95 -14.96 -8.60
N VAL A 106 -21.34 -15.39 -7.50
CA VAL A 106 -19.92 -15.78 -7.43
C VAL A 106 -19.75 -17.29 -7.50
N ASP A 107 -20.57 -18.06 -6.75
CA ASP A 107 -20.50 -19.51 -6.71
C ASP A 107 -21.20 -20.11 -7.94
N ARG A 108 -20.47 -20.86 -8.78
CA ARG A 108 -20.93 -21.51 -10.01
C ARG A 108 -20.75 -23.03 -9.93
N SER A 109 -21.22 -23.74 -10.95
CA SER A 109 -21.10 -25.21 -11.06
C SER A 109 -19.66 -25.69 -11.12
N SER A 110 -18.73 -24.89 -11.66
CA SER A 110 -17.28 -25.14 -11.61
C SER A 110 -16.55 -23.90 -11.07
N LYS A 111 -15.37 -24.13 -10.46
CA LYS A 111 -14.52 -23.03 -9.94
C LYS A 111 -13.99 -22.14 -11.07
N GLU A 112 -13.74 -22.70 -12.25
CA GLU A 112 -13.26 -21.99 -13.44
C GLU A 112 -14.28 -20.97 -13.98
N GLU A 113 -15.56 -21.17 -13.66
CA GLU A 113 -16.67 -20.27 -14.03
C GLU A 113 -17.02 -19.29 -12.91
N GLN A 114 -16.21 -19.20 -11.85
CA GLN A 114 -16.40 -18.20 -10.79
C GLN A 114 -16.57 -16.81 -11.42
N GLY A 115 -17.75 -16.21 -11.17
CA GLY A 115 -18.05 -14.87 -11.63
C GLY A 115 -17.32 -13.79 -10.83
N ALA A 116 -17.14 -12.62 -11.42
CA ALA A 116 -16.65 -11.46 -10.69
C ALA A 116 -17.62 -11.09 -9.56
N GLY A 117 -17.09 -10.85 -8.36
CA GLY A 117 -17.90 -10.53 -7.18
C GLY A 117 -18.56 -9.15 -7.25
N ASP A 118 -18.10 -8.30 -8.15
CA ASP A 118 -18.67 -6.99 -8.43
C ASP A 118 -18.39 -6.56 -9.88
N GLN A 119 -19.09 -5.53 -10.34
CA GLN A 119 -18.70 -4.78 -11.53
C GLN A 119 -17.56 -3.82 -11.18
N GLY A 120 -16.74 -3.44 -12.16
CA GLY A 120 -15.72 -2.44 -11.95
C GLY A 120 -14.67 -2.41 -13.05
N MET A 121 -13.77 -1.44 -12.94
CA MET A 121 -12.56 -1.34 -13.74
C MET A 121 -11.35 -1.25 -12.83
N MET A 122 -10.30 -2.01 -13.14
CA MET A 122 -9.07 -2.07 -12.37
C MET A 122 -7.90 -1.75 -13.27
N PHE A 123 -6.86 -1.18 -12.70
CA PHE A 123 -5.70 -0.71 -13.43
C PHE A 123 -4.41 -1.26 -12.84
N GLY A 124 -3.46 -1.58 -13.73
CA GLY A 124 -2.07 -1.84 -13.40
C GLY A 124 -1.17 -0.93 -14.20
N TYR A 125 -0.11 -0.45 -13.57
CA TYR A 125 0.84 0.45 -14.19
C TYR A 125 2.27 -0.03 -13.91
N ALA A 126 3.18 0.21 -14.85
CA ALA A 126 4.61 0.03 -14.68
C ALA A 126 5.38 1.04 -15.54
N THR A 127 6.53 1.45 -15.06
CA THR A 127 7.48 2.32 -15.77
C THR A 127 8.91 1.83 -15.52
N ASN A 128 9.82 2.12 -16.42
CA ASN A 128 11.23 1.77 -16.28
C ASN A 128 12.03 2.79 -15.45
N GLU A 129 11.38 3.75 -14.78
CA GLU A 129 12.05 4.76 -13.95
C GLU A 129 12.86 4.15 -12.79
N THR A 130 12.40 3.02 -12.24
CA THR A 130 13.03 2.35 -11.10
C THR A 130 13.20 0.85 -11.35
N GLU A 131 14.10 0.21 -10.61
CA GLU A 131 14.36 -1.24 -10.72
C GLU A 131 13.14 -2.09 -10.37
N ASN A 132 12.24 -1.57 -9.53
CA ASN A 132 10.99 -2.21 -9.17
C ASN A 132 9.81 -1.80 -10.08
N TYR A 133 10.10 -1.05 -11.16
CA TYR A 133 9.11 -0.61 -12.16
C TYR A 133 8.01 0.29 -11.60
N MET A 134 8.36 1.16 -10.64
CA MET A 134 7.47 2.13 -9.99
C MET A 134 7.85 3.56 -10.36
N PRO A 135 6.91 4.52 -10.24
CA PRO A 135 7.24 5.95 -10.32
C PRO A 135 8.20 6.35 -9.20
N LEU A 136 9.31 7.00 -9.55
CA LEU A 136 10.39 7.34 -8.61
C LEU A 136 9.93 8.26 -7.47
N ALA A 137 9.07 9.25 -7.78
CA ALA A 137 8.57 10.18 -6.75
C ALA A 137 7.80 9.44 -5.63
N LEU A 138 6.98 8.43 -6.00
CA LEU A 138 6.27 7.59 -5.03
C LEU A 138 7.22 6.68 -4.28
N ASP A 139 8.14 6.01 -4.97
CA ASP A 139 9.08 5.08 -4.35
C ASP A 139 9.95 5.78 -3.30
N LEU A 140 10.45 6.99 -3.61
CA LEU A 140 11.18 7.82 -2.64
C LEU A 140 10.29 8.28 -1.48
N SER A 141 9.02 8.61 -1.73
CA SER A 141 8.07 8.97 -0.66
C SER A 141 7.85 7.79 0.31
N HIS A 142 7.66 6.58 -0.20
CA HIS A 142 7.59 5.37 0.63
C HIS A 142 8.90 5.10 1.38
N ALA A 143 10.03 5.26 0.71
CA ALA A 143 11.34 5.02 1.29
C ALA A 143 11.63 5.93 2.49
N LEU A 144 11.30 7.23 2.38
CA LEU A 144 11.43 8.19 3.47
C LEU A 144 10.68 7.74 4.72
N LEU A 145 9.44 7.29 4.57
CA LEU A 145 8.61 6.91 5.72
C LEU A 145 8.96 5.54 6.28
N ARG A 146 9.37 4.59 5.43
CA ARG A 146 9.92 3.30 5.91
C ARG A 146 11.15 3.52 6.77
N GLU A 147 12.08 4.39 6.31
CA GLU A 147 13.29 4.70 7.07
C GLU A 147 12.99 5.50 8.34
N LEU A 148 12.05 6.43 8.30
CA LEU A 148 11.58 7.15 9.48
C LEU A 148 11.00 6.21 10.54
N ALA A 149 10.22 5.18 10.11
CA ALA A 149 9.71 4.16 11.00
C ALA A 149 10.81 3.26 11.58
N ASN A 150 11.88 2.98 10.82
CA ASN A 150 13.05 2.27 11.31
C ASN A 150 13.77 3.09 12.38
N LEU A 151 14.06 4.37 12.13
CA LEU A 151 14.66 5.29 13.12
C LEU A 151 13.82 5.36 14.40
N ARG A 152 12.49 5.40 14.28
CA ARG A 152 11.60 5.38 15.45
C ARG A 152 11.74 4.08 16.25
N ARG A 153 11.85 2.93 15.59
CA ARG A 153 11.99 1.61 16.27
C ARG A 153 13.36 1.41 16.85
N GLU A 154 14.41 1.88 16.19
CA GLU A 154 15.79 1.88 16.72
C GLU A 154 15.88 2.71 18.01
N ASN A 155 15.16 3.84 18.04
CA ASN A 155 15.08 4.74 19.19
C ASN A 155 16.46 5.14 19.77
N ASP A 156 17.41 5.40 18.87
CA ASP A 156 18.81 5.73 19.20
C ASP A 156 19.15 7.16 18.76
N GLU A 157 19.25 7.42 17.44
CA GLU A 157 19.65 8.74 16.94
C GLU A 157 18.53 9.78 17.08
N ILE A 158 17.25 9.37 16.88
CA ILE A 158 16.05 10.21 16.99
C ILE A 158 15.04 9.53 17.90
N THR A 159 14.98 9.93 19.15
CA THR A 159 14.22 9.23 20.21
C THR A 159 12.80 9.73 20.44
N TYR A 160 12.42 10.83 19.81
CA TYR A 160 11.13 11.52 20.02
C TYR A 160 10.08 11.23 18.94
N LEU A 161 10.36 10.36 17.96
CA LEU A 161 9.42 10.06 16.88
C LEU A 161 8.22 9.24 17.35
N ARG A 162 7.04 9.62 16.88
CA ARG A 162 5.77 8.89 17.05
C ARG A 162 5.34 8.23 15.74
N PRO A 163 4.33 7.32 15.76
CA PRO A 163 4.01 6.48 14.59
C PRO A 163 3.45 7.22 13.38
N ASP A 164 2.71 8.32 13.56
CA ASP A 164 2.05 9.03 12.45
C ASP A 164 3.02 9.94 11.70
N ALA A 165 3.03 9.81 10.39
CA ALA A 165 3.84 10.68 9.52
C ALA A 165 3.31 10.68 8.08
N LYS A 166 3.65 11.74 7.34
CA LYS A 166 3.39 11.90 5.90
C LYS A 166 4.66 12.38 5.21
N SER A 167 4.83 11.98 3.96
CA SER A 167 5.90 12.49 3.08
C SER A 167 5.36 12.86 1.72
N GLN A 168 6.05 13.78 1.06
CA GLN A 168 5.80 14.15 -0.32
C GLN A 168 7.14 14.45 -1.00
N VAL A 169 7.33 13.95 -2.22
CA VAL A 169 8.52 14.20 -3.03
C VAL A 169 8.11 14.82 -4.35
N THR A 170 8.68 15.96 -4.68
CA THR A 170 8.54 16.63 -5.97
C THR A 170 9.81 16.47 -6.77
N LEU A 171 9.70 15.88 -7.96
CA LEU A 171 10.78 15.71 -8.91
C LEU A 171 10.61 16.62 -10.12
N GLU A 172 11.69 17.16 -10.61
CA GLU A 172 11.77 17.78 -11.93
C GLU A 172 12.13 16.71 -12.97
N TYR A 173 11.32 16.66 -14.03
CA TYR A 173 11.51 15.76 -15.18
C TYR A 173 11.83 16.56 -16.43
N SER A 174 12.66 15.99 -17.29
CA SER A 174 12.85 16.48 -18.67
C SER A 174 11.65 16.14 -19.57
N ASP A 175 11.58 16.69 -20.77
CA ASP A 175 10.52 16.41 -21.76
C ASP A 175 10.45 14.94 -22.20
N ASP A 176 11.53 14.20 -22.03
CA ASP A 176 11.63 12.75 -22.28
C ASP A 176 11.39 11.90 -21.02
N ASN A 177 10.73 12.48 -20.02
CA ASN A 177 10.34 11.82 -18.77
C ASN A 177 11.51 11.27 -17.93
N GLN A 178 12.69 11.87 -18.02
CA GLN A 178 13.82 11.48 -17.18
C GLN A 178 13.90 12.36 -15.93
N PRO A 179 14.01 11.79 -14.72
CA PRO A 179 14.17 12.57 -13.49
C PRO A 179 15.51 13.31 -13.50
N GLN A 180 15.46 14.61 -13.22
CA GLN A 180 16.65 15.51 -13.28
C GLN A 180 17.15 15.88 -11.88
N ARG A 181 16.26 16.21 -10.97
CA ARG A 181 16.56 16.57 -9.58
C ARG A 181 15.33 16.45 -8.69
N ILE A 182 15.57 16.36 -7.41
CA ILE A 182 14.52 16.56 -6.40
C ILE A 182 14.38 18.06 -6.17
N ASP A 183 13.18 18.58 -6.39
CA ASP A 183 12.86 19.99 -6.18
C ASP A 183 12.48 20.26 -4.72
N ALA A 184 11.58 19.44 -4.16
CA ALA A 184 11.13 19.59 -2.79
C ALA A 184 10.88 18.25 -2.10
N ILE A 185 11.12 18.21 -0.78
CA ILE A 185 10.74 17.12 0.12
C ILE A 185 9.92 17.71 1.26
N VAL A 186 8.71 17.22 1.44
CA VAL A 186 7.85 17.52 2.59
C VAL A 186 7.83 16.31 3.52
N ILE A 187 8.05 16.50 4.82
CA ILE A 187 7.87 15.49 5.85
C ILE A 187 7.11 16.13 7.01
N SER A 188 5.95 15.55 7.34
CA SER A 188 5.24 15.86 8.57
C SER A 188 5.27 14.61 9.44
N THR A 189 5.91 14.72 10.61
CA THR A 189 6.05 13.58 11.54
C THR A 189 5.55 13.95 12.91
N GLN A 190 4.75 13.06 13.49
CA GLN A 190 4.34 13.14 14.89
C GLN A 190 5.55 12.92 15.78
N HIS A 191 5.61 13.68 16.90
CA HIS A 191 6.73 13.62 17.84
C HIS A 191 6.27 13.83 19.28
N ASP A 192 7.11 13.44 20.23
CA ASP A 192 6.90 13.76 21.64
C ASP A 192 7.03 15.27 21.87
N ASP A 193 6.40 15.76 22.92
CA ASP A 193 6.60 17.12 23.45
C ASP A 193 7.88 17.14 24.30
N PHE A 194 9.06 17.12 23.63
CA PHE A 194 10.36 16.84 24.24
C PHE A 194 11.11 18.08 24.73
N VAL A 195 10.66 19.31 24.40
CA VAL A 195 11.17 20.56 24.96
C VAL A 195 10.09 21.20 25.80
N LYS A 196 10.34 21.33 27.11
CA LYS A 196 9.35 21.93 28.01
C LYS A 196 9.51 23.44 28.08
N PRO A 197 8.42 24.22 28.01
CA PRO A 197 8.48 25.67 28.16
C PRO A 197 8.93 26.07 29.58
N LYS A 198 9.66 27.16 29.68
CA LYS A 198 10.17 27.67 30.96
C LYS A 198 9.04 28.18 31.89
N SER A 199 7.94 28.67 31.30
CA SER A 199 6.76 29.07 32.00
C SER A 199 5.50 28.82 31.15
N ASP A 200 4.30 29.06 31.71
CA ASP A 200 3.03 28.98 30.98
C ASP A 200 2.79 30.15 30.03
N SER A 201 3.70 31.11 29.94
CA SER A 201 3.56 32.25 29.02
C SER A 201 3.52 31.77 27.56
N LYS A 202 2.84 32.55 26.71
CA LYS A 202 2.76 32.26 25.27
C LYS A 202 4.14 32.30 24.61
N GLU A 203 4.98 33.23 25.07
CA GLU A 203 6.34 33.44 24.57
C GLU A 203 7.22 32.22 24.85
N ASP A 204 7.19 31.68 26.08
CA ASP A 204 7.98 30.51 26.45
C ASP A 204 7.49 29.24 25.74
N LYS A 205 6.17 29.10 25.55
CA LYS A 205 5.59 28.00 24.79
C LYS A 205 5.98 28.06 23.31
N ASN A 206 5.95 29.24 22.68
CA ASN A 206 6.43 29.41 21.30
C ASN A 206 7.92 29.11 21.19
N ALA A 207 8.74 29.60 22.12
CA ALA A 207 10.19 29.34 22.09
C ALA A 207 10.50 27.82 22.19
N ALA A 208 9.78 27.08 23.04
CA ALA A 208 9.92 25.62 23.13
C ALA A 208 9.50 24.93 21.83
N ASN A 209 8.41 25.37 21.21
CA ASN A 209 7.95 24.83 19.93
C ASN A 209 8.98 25.10 18.81
N ASP A 210 9.51 26.31 18.72
CA ASP A 210 10.50 26.68 17.71
C ASP A 210 11.80 25.86 17.88
N GLU A 211 12.24 25.63 19.13
CA GLU A 211 13.38 24.77 19.44
C GLU A 211 13.15 23.32 18.97
N MET A 212 11.97 22.75 19.22
CA MET A 212 11.58 21.42 18.74
C MET A 212 11.62 21.36 17.21
N LEU A 213 11.03 22.34 16.52
CA LEU A 213 10.98 22.35 15.04
C LEU A 213 12.35 22.47 14.41
N VAL A 214 13.24 23.30 14.96
CA VAL A 214 14.64 23.42 14.53
C VAL A 214 15.38 22.09 14.67
N LYS A 215 15.22 21.43 15.84
CA LYS A 215 15.83 20.13 16.11
C LYS A 215 15.32 19.05 15.15
N ILE A 216 13.99 18.94 14.96
CA ILE A 216 13.37 17.95 14.07
C ILE A 216 13.88 18.16 12.64
N LYS A 217 13.91 19.40 12.14
CA LYS A 217 14.42 19.68 10.79
C LYS A 217 15.89 19.30 10.67
N SER A 218 16.72 19.66 11.63
CA SER A 218 18.14 19.32 11.64
C SER A 218 18.34 17.80 11.61
N ASP A 219 17.66 17.05 12.47
CA ASP A 219 17.83 15.60 12.57
C ASP A 219 17.35 14.89 11.30
N LEU A 220 16.21 15.27 10.74
CA LEU A 220 15.71 14.63 9.52
C LEU A 220 16.63 14.90 8.33
N VAL A 221 17.16 16.11 8.19
CA VAL A 221 18.08 16.43 7.09
C VAL A 221 19.45 15.78 7.28
N SER A 222 19.97 15.70 8.52
CA SER A 222 21.31 15.17 8.78
C SER A 222 21.38 13.66 9.04
N VAL A 223 20.25 13.00 9.37
CA VAL A 223 20.19 11.57 9.66
C VAL A 223 19.37 10.82 8.60
N LEU A 224 18.08 11.19 8.40
CA LEU A 224 17.18 10.47 7.50
C LEU A 224 17.64 10.58 6.04
N ILE A 225 17.92 11.79 5.54
CA ILE A 225 18.29 11.98 4.14
C ILE A 225 19.57 11.22 3.76
N PRO A 226 20.67 11.26 4.53
CA PRO A 226 21.84 10.42 4.26
C PRO A 226 21.56 8.92 4.23
N ARG A 227 20.69 8.41 5.11
CA ARG A 227 20.29 7.01 5.10
C ARG A 227 19.54 6.63 3.82
N ILE A 228 18.68 7.52 3.31
CA ILE A 228 17.99 7.33 2.02
C ILE A 228 19.00 7.34 0.86
N LYS A 229 19.92 8.31 0.81
CA LYS A 229 20.98 8.36 -0.22
C LYS A 229 21.83 7.09 -0.24
N ALA A 230 22.15 6.54 0.92
CA ALA A 230 22.92 5.30 1.03
C ALA A 230 22.14 4.05 0.55
N LYS A 231 20.82 4.01 0.74
CA LYS A 231 19.95 2.91 0.29
C LYS A 231 19.66 2.98 -1.22
N TYR A 232 19.71 4.14 -1.82
CA TYR A 232 19.40 4.40 -3.23
C TYR A 232 20.56 5.11 -3.93
N PRO A 233 21.78 4.48 -4.01
CA PRO A 233 22.97 5.12 -4.56
C PRO A 233 22.80 5.53 -6.04
N GLN A 234 21.96 4.81 -6.81
CA GLN A 234 21.63 5.13 -8.21
C GLN A 234 20.93 6.47 -8.36
N TYR A 235 20.19 6.93 -7.33
CA TYR A 235 19.46 8.21 -7.31
C TYR A 235 20.16 9.29 -6.45
N ALA A 236 21.34 8.99 -5.89
CA ALA A 236 22.05 9.92 -5.00
C ALA A 236 22.37 11.26 -5.68
N HIS A 237 22.54 11.27 -7.00
CA HIS A 237 22.80 12.48 -7.80
C HIS A 237 21.61 13.44 -7.85
N LEU A 238 20.39 12.98 -7.60
CA LEU A 238 19.18 13.81 -7.56
C LEU A 238 19.08 14.62 -6.26
N PHE A 239 19.82 14.21 -5.20
CA PHE A 239 19.85 14.88 -3.91
C PHE A 239 20.97 15.93 -3.90
N ASN A 240 20.65 17.11 -4.38
CA ASN A 240 21.57 18.26 -4.41
C ASN A 240 21.28 19.26 -3.26
N ASP A 241 22.06 20.33 -3.19
CA ASP A 241 21.95 21.36 -2.14
C ASP A 241 20.77 22.33 -2.38
N GLU A 242 20.07 22.25 -3.51
CA GLU A 242 18.97 23.14 -3.89
C GLU A 242 17.59 22.60 -3.43
N ILE A 243 17.55 21.41 -2.79
CA ILE A 243 16.28 20.81 -2.33
C ILE A 243 15.62 21.70 -1.28
N THR A 244 14.35 22.03 -1.51
CA THR A 244 13.53 22.71 -0.51
C THR A 244 12.94 21.70 0.47
N TYR A 245 13.39 21.74 1.73
CA TYR A 245 12.88 20.90 2.80
C TYR A 245 11.77 21.58 3.60
N HIS A 246 10.56 21.05 3.53
CA HIS A 246 9.40 21.44 4.34
C HIS A 246 9.19 20.41 5.44
N ILE A 247 9.74 20.64 6.62
CA ILE A 247 9.63 19.74 7.77
C ILE A 247 8.65 20.33 8.78
N ASN A 248 7.59 19.59 9.10
CA ASN A 248 6.49 20.03 9.98
C ASN A 248 6.05 21.49 9.70
N PRO A 249 5.68 21.83 8.45
CA PRO A 249 5.50 23.23 8.03
C PRO A 249 4.33 23.92 8.74
N THR A 250 3.43 23.20 9.37
CA THR A 250 2.31 23.72 10.15
C THR A 250 2.64 23.97 11.62
N GLY A 251 3.84 23.61 12.07
CA GLY A 251 4.26 23.70 13.46
C GLY A 251 4.44 22.33 14.13
N VAL A 252 4.46 22.31 15.45
CA VAL A 252 4.61 21.07 16.24
C VAL A 252 3.46 20.09 15.97
N PHE A 253 3.79 18.79 15.88
CA PHE A 253 2.84 17.73 15.58
C PHE A 253 2.85 16.68 16.71
N VAL A 254 2.39 17.08 17.89
CA VAL A 254 2.30 16.21 19.08
C VAL A 254 1.01 15.41 19.06
N ILE A 255 -0.12 16.05 18.71
CA ILE A 255 -1.42 15.36 18.54
C ILE A 255 -1.49 14.81 17.13
N GLY A 256 -1.56 13.49 17.01
CA GLY A 256 -1.60 12.78 15.72
C GLY A 256 -2.18 11.38 15.89
N GLY A 257 -2.08 10.57 14.80
CA GLY A 257 -2.73 9.28 14.77
C GLY A 257 -4.25 9.39 14.89
N PRO A 258 -4.96 8.33 15.30
CA PRO A 258 -6.42 8.33 15.43
C PRO A 258 -6.99 9.37 16.42
N HIS A 259 -6.16 9.93 17.31
CA HIS A 259 -6.56 11.04 18.16
C HIS A 259 -6.61 12.38 17.41
N GLY A 260 -5.75 12.56 16.42
CA GLY A 260 -5.71 13.77 15.58
C GLY A 260 -6.73 13.74 14.45
N ASP A 261 -6.94 12.60 13.83
CA ASP A 261 -7.85 12.43 12.68
C ASP A 261 -8.40 11.00 12.62
N THR A 262 -9.65 10.86 12.14
CA THR A 262 -10.31 9.57 11.97
C THR A 262 -9.77 8.85 10.74
N GLY A 263 -9.45 7.55 10.88
CA GLY A 263 -9.04 6.68 9.79
C GLY A 263 -10.11 5.70 9.36
N LEU A 264 -10.10 5.36 8.08
CA LEU A 264 -10.98 4.37 7.46
C LEU A 264 -10.21 3.52 6.45
N THR A 265 -10.58 2.24 6.37
CA THR A 265 -10.07 1.33 5.33
C THR A 265 -10.34 1.90 3.93
N GLY A 266 -9.32 1.86 3.07
CA GLY A 266 -9.45 2.21 1.66
C GLY A 266 -9.46 3.70 1.34
N ARG A 267 -8.97 4.56 2.23
CA ARG A 267 -8.88 6.02 1.98
C ARG A 267 -7.51 6.48 1.49
N LYS A 268 -6.57 5.57 1.25
CA LYS A 268 -5.21 5.88 0.74
C LYS A 268 -4.87 5.12 -0.53
N ILE A 269 -5.87 4.92 -1.40
CA ILE A 269 -5.77 4.07 -2.60
C ILE A 269 -4.72 4.55 -3.61
N ILE A 270 -4.43 5.84 -3.69
CA ILE A 270 -3.39 6.39 -4.57
C ILE A 270 -1.99 6.11 -4.00
N VAL A 271 -1.83 6.21 -2.68
CA VAL A 271 -0.60 5.80 -1.96
C VAL A 271 -0.37 4.30 -2.09
N ASP A 272 -1.44 3.50 -2.08
CA ASP A 272 -1.39 2.04 -2.22
C ASP A 272 -0.98 1.58 -3.61
N THR A 273 -1.09 2.43 -4.63
CA THR A 273 -0.89 2.11 -6.04
C THR A 273 0.29 2.85 -6.67
N TYR A 274 0.05 3.91 -7.43
CA TYR A 274 1.07 4.50 -8.32
C TYR A 274 1.30 5.99 -8.09
N GLY A 275 0.80 6.57 -6.98
CA GLY A 275 1.08 7.96 -6.59
C GLY A 275 0.60 9.01 -7.58
N GLY A 276 -0.42 8.69 -8.40
CA GLY A 276 -0.99 9.60 -9.38
C GLY A 276 -0.44 9.46 -10.81
N LYS A 277 0.61 8.65 -11.05
CA LYS A 277 1.10 8.37 -12.42
C LYS A 277 0.19 7.40 -13.17
N GLY A 278 -0.28 6.34 -12.53
CA GLY A 278 -1.24 5.40 -13.10
C GLY A 278 -2.67 5.74 -12.72
N ALA A 279 -3.63 5.43 -13.59
CA ALA A 279 -5.05 5.52 -13.29
C ALA A 279 -5.45 4.56 -12.16
N HIS A 280 -6.60 4.85 -11.51
CA HIS A 280 -7.19 4.02 -10.46
C HIS A 280 -8.69 3.85 -10.68
N GLY A 281 -9.22 2.64 -10.46
CA GLY A 281 -10.64 2.33 -10.64
C GLY A 281 -11.55 2.77 -9.49
N GLY A 282 -10.97 3.20 -8.35
CA GLY A 282 -11.68 3.68 -7.17
C GLY A 282 -11.90 2.61 -6.09
N GLY A 283 -11.73 1.32 -6.38
CA GLY A 283 -11.92 0.24 -5.42
C GLY A 283 -10.75 0.12 -4.43
N ALA A 284 -11.05 0.08 -3.13
CA ALA A 284 -10.06 -0.22 -2.10
C ALA A 284 -9.60 -1.68 -2.17
N PHE A 285 -8.36 -1.95 -1.72
CA PHE A 285 -7.77 -3.30 -1.67
C PHE A 285 -7.93 -3.94 -0.30
N SER A 286 -7.45 -3.25 0.75
CA SER A 286 -7.45 -3.76 2.12
C SER A 286 -8.87 -4.10 2.59
N GLY A 287 -8.98 -5.14 3.40
CA GLY A 287 -10.25 -5.63 3.90
C GLY A 287 -11.03 -6.56 2.96
N LYS A 288 -10.54 -6.81 1.74
CA LYS A 288 -11.19 -7.64 0.72
C LYS A 288 -10.40 -8.92 0.48
N ASP A 289 -11.08 -10.08 0.53
CA ASP A 289 -10.52 -11.36 0.10
C ASP A 289 -10.37 -11.42 -1.44
N PRO A 290 -9.59 -12.38 -2.01
CA PRO A 290 -9.27 -12.39 -3.43
C PRO A 290 -10.45 -12.63 -4.38
N SER A 291 -11.63 -13.01 -3.92
CA SER A 291 -12.82 -13.10 -4.78
C SER A 291 -13.33 -11.72 -5.23
N LYS A 292 -12.90 -10.65 -4.57
CA LYS A 292 -13.21 -9.28 -4.94
C LYS A 292 -12.20 -8.79 -5.98
N VAL A 293 -12.70 -8.59 -7.20
CA VAL A 293 -11.88 -8.21 -8.37
C VAL A 293 -11.19 -6.85 -8.20
N ASP A 294 -11.73 -5.95 -7.39
CA ASP A 294 -11.07 -4.68 -7.03
C ASP A 294 -9.63 -4.91 -6.57
N ARG A 295 -9.39 -5.96 -5.81
CA ARG A 295 -8.06 -6.32 -5.33
C ARG A 295 -7.35 -7.29 -6.27
N SER A 296 -7.94 -8.44 -6.56
CA SER A 296 -7.28 -9.51 -7.32
C SER A 296 -6.93 -9.09 -8.75
N ALA A 297 -7.83 -8.40 -9.44
CA ALA A 297 -7.59 -7.97 -10.81
C ALA A 297 -6.65 -6.75 -10.88
N ALA A 298 -6.63 -5.87 -9.87
CA ALA A 298 -5.63 -4.81 -9.78
C ALA A 298 -4.21 -5.40 -9.63
N TYR A 299 -4.04 -6.43 -8.81
CA TYR A 299 -2.76 -7.14 -8.72
C TYR A 299 -2.38 -7.85 -10.03
N ALA A 300 -3.37 -8.48 -10.70
CA ALA A 300 -3.12 -9.14 -11.97
C ALA A 300 -2.76 -8.16 -13.10
N THR A 301 -3.40 -6.99 -13.16
CA THR A 301 -3.03 -5.94 -14.14
C THR A 301 -1.66 -5.33 -13.85
N ARG A 302 -1.26 -5.20 -12.56
CA ARG A 302 0.12 -4.84 -12.20
C ARG A 302 1.13 -5.89 -12.69
N HIS A 303 0.84 -7.17 -12.49
CA HIS A 303 1.69 -8.26 -12.95
C HIS A 303 1.88 -8.21 -14.48
N ILE A 304 0.80 -7.96 -15.23
CA ILE A 304 0.88 -7.78 -16.68
C ILE A 304 1.74 -6.57 -17.04
N ALA A 305 1.42 -5.38 -16.53
CA ALA A 305 2.13 -4.15 -16.86
C ALA A 305 3.64 -4.28 -16.58
N LYS A 306 4.00 -4.84 -15.42
CA LYS A 306 5.40 -5.04 -15.03
C LYS A 306 6.14 -5.99 -15.96
N ASN A 307 5.53 -7.13 -16.34
CA ASN A 307 6.15 -8.09 -17.27
C ASN A 307 6.28 -7.52 -18.69
N LEU A 308 5.34 -6.68 -19.16
CA LEU A 308 5.44 -6.01 -20.45
C LEU A 308 6.62 -5.02 -20.49
N VAL A 309 6.78 -4.17 -19.46
CA VAL A 309 7.91 -3.23 -19.38
C VAL A 309 9.22 -3.98 -19.21
N ALA A 310 9.29 -4.98 -18.34
CA ALA A 310 10.49 -5.79 -18.11
C ALA A 310 10.90 -6.61 -19.34
N ALA A 311 9.96 -7.02 -20.18
CA ALA A 311 10.27 -7.66 -21.48
C ALA A 311 10.85 -6.69 -22.50
N GLY A 312 10.79 -5.37 -22.24
CA GLY A 312 11.27 -4.34 -23.17
C GLY A 312 10.24 -3.96 -24.24
N LEU A 313 8.96 -4.26 -24.03
CA LEU A 313 7.91 -3.92 -24.99
C LEU A 313 7.67 -2.40 -25.07
N ALA A 314 7.73 -1.70 -23.94
CA ALA A 314 7.58 -0.26 -23.82
C ALA A 314 8.29 0.24 -22.56
N ASP A 315 8.54 1.54 -22.45
CA ASP A 315 9.14 2.14 -21.25
C ASP A 315 8.09 2.41 -20.16
N GLU A 316 6.83 2.55 -20.55
CA GLU A 316 5.70 2.85 -19.68
C GLU A 316 4.46 2.11 -20.19
N VAL A 317 3.72 1.46 -19.29
CA VAL A 317 2.52 0.67 -19.64
C VAL A 317 1.43 0.86 -18.58
N LEU A 318 0.22 1.17 -19.04
CA LEU A 318 -1.02 1.07 -18.27
C LEU A 318 -1.88 -0.07 -18.82
N VAL A 319 -2.37 -0.93 -17.94
CA VAL A 319 -3.31 -2.01 -18.28
C VAL A 319 -4.62 -1.76 -17.54
N GLN A 320 -5.72 -1.68 -18.26
CA GLN A 320 -7.07 -1.67 -17.72
C GLN A 320 -7.74 -3.02 -17.93
N VAL A 321 -8.47 -3.49 -16.93
CA VAL A 321 -9.42 -4.59 -17.06
C VAL A 321 -10.77 -4.18 -16.48
N SER A 322 -11.86 -4.69 -17.05
CA SER A 322 -13.20 -4.44 -16.51
C SER A 322 -14.04 -5.71 -16.45
N TYR A 323 -14.97 -5.75 -15.49
CA TYR A 323 -15.87 -6.88 -15.26
C TYR A 323 -17.31 -6.42 -15.11
N ALA A 324 -18.22 -7.32 -15.49
CA ALA A 324 -19.63 -7.29 -15.08
C ALA A 324 -19.83 -8.25 -13.90
N ILE A 325 -20.65 -7.87 -12.93
CA ILE A 325 -20.96 -8.71 -11.78
C ILE A 325 -21.48 -10.08 -12.21
N GLY A 326 -21.00 -11.14 -11.57
CA GLY A 326 -21.40 -12.52 -11.85
C GLY A 326 -20.86 -13.10 -13.16
N VAL A 327 -20.06 -12.37 -13.94
CA VAL A 327 -19.47 -12.84 -15.20
C VAL A 327 -17.98 -13.12 -15.00
N ALA A 328 -17.53 -14.33 -15.39
CA ALA A 328 -16.14 -14.72 -15.23
C ALA A 328 -15.21 -14.04 -16.24
N LYS A 329 -15.62 -13.96 -17.51
CA LYS A 329 -14.79 -13.33 -18.54
C LYS A 329 -14.80 -11.81 -18.38
N PRO A 330 -13.63 -11.13 -18.43
CA PRO A 330 -13.58 -9.67 -18.48
C PRO A 330 -14.42 -9.11 -19.64
N THR A 331 -15.03 -7.96 -19.42
CA THR A 331 -15.74 -7.23 -20.48
C THR A 331 -14.79 -6.53 -21.43
N SER A 332 -13.61 -6.13 -20.95
CA SER A 332 -12.51 -5.58 -21.75
C SER A 332 -11.16 -5.72 -21.07
N ILE A 333 -10.10 -5.79 -21.89
CA ILE A 333 -8.71 -5.58 -21.50
C ILE A 333 -8.14 -4.54 -22.46
N ASN A 334 -7.56 -3.48 -21.93
CA ASN A 334 -6.95 -2.40 -22.70
C ASN A 334 -5.53 -2.13 -22.20
N VAL A 335 -4.59 -1.98 -23.12
CA VAL A 335 -3.19 -1.65 -22.85
C VAL A 335 -2.88 -0.32 -23.50
N VAL A 336 -2.24 0.59 -22.76
CA VAL A 336 -1.78 1.89 -23.24
C VAL A 336 -0.28 1.99 -22.98
N THR A 337 0.50 2.23 -24.04
CA THR A 337 1.96 2.35 -23.98
C THR A 337 2.47 3.80 -23.94
N TYR A 338 1.58 4.78 -23.91
CA TYR A 338 1.89 6.21 -23.91
C TYR A 338 2.84 6.65 -25.04
N GLY A 339 2.84 5.92 -26.17
CA GLY A 339 3.72 6.18 -27.29
C GLY A 339 5.16 5.70 -27.09
N THR A 340 5.46 4.94 -26.02
CA THR A 340 6.78 4.40 -25.73
C THR A 340 7.00 2.97 -26.25
N SER A 341 6.05 2.43 -27.02
CA SER A 341 6.10 1.09 -27.62
C SER A 341 7.36 0.91 -28.47
N LYS A 342 8.06 -0.22 -28.27
CA LYS A 342 9.25 -0.62 -29.04
C LYS A 342 8.93 -1.70 -30.10
N VAL A 343 7.65 -2.04 -30.24
CA VAL A 343 7.16 -2.97 -31.27
C VAL A 343 6.29 -2.24 -32.29
N SER A 344 6.21 -2.76 -33.53
CA SER A 344 5.44 -2.17 -34.60
C SER A 344 3.93 -2.52 -34.54
N LEU A 345 3.38 -2.65 -33.33
CA LEU A 345 1.99 -2.96 -33.06
C LEU A 345 1.30 -1.76 -32.41
N THR A 346 0.03 -1.56 -32.73
CA THR A 346 -0.83 -0.60 -32.05
C THR A 346 -1.17 -1.09 -30.63
N ASP A 347 -1.53 -0.19 -29.72
CA ASP A 347 -1.98 -0.56 -28.37
C ASP A 347 -3.17 -1.55 -28.40
N GLY A 348 -4.07 -1.44 -29.39
CA GLY A 348 -5.18 -2.37 -29.58
C GLY A 348 -4.73 -3.79 -30.00
N GLU A 349 -3.69 -3.92 -30.80
CA GLU A 349 -3.09 -5.21 -31.18
C GLU A 349 -2.30 -5.81 -30.00
N ILE A 350 -1.61 -4.97 -29.23
CA ILE A 350 -0.95 -5.36 -27.98
C ILE A 350 -1.99 -5.91 -26.98
N SER A 351 -3.11 -5.22 -26.79
CA SER A 351 -4.20 -5.66 -25.91
C SER A 351 -4.74 -7.04 -26.26
N LYS A 352 -4.96 -7.33 -27.55
CA LYS A 352 -5.41 -8.65 -28.02
C LYS A 352 -4.40 -9.75 -27.74
N LYS A 353 -3.10 -9.47 -27.90
CA LYS A 353 -2.04 -10.43 -27.59
C LYS A 353 -1.98 -10.68 -26.07
N VAL A 354 -2.08 -9.63 -25.25
CA VAL A 354 -2.11 -9.74 -23.78
C VAL A 354 -3.28 -10.62 -23.32
N GLU A 355 -4.48 -10.44 -23.89
CA GLU A 355 -5.65 -11.29 -23.60
C GLU A 355 -5.38 -12.77 -23.88
N SER A 356 -4.57 -13.09 -24.88
CA SER A 356 -4.20 -14.48 -25.21
C SER A 356 -3.13 -15.10 -24.31
N ILE A 357 -2.33 -14.27 -23.63
CA ILE A 357 -1.23 -14.69 -22.75
C ILE A 357 -1.72 -14.85 -21.29
N PHE A 358 -2.56 -13.93 -20.84
CA PHE A 358 -2.98 -13.83 -19.45
C PHE A 358 -4.48 -14.11 -19.30
N ASP A 359 -4.81 -15.26 -18.69
CA ASP A 359 -6.20 -15.53 -18.33
C ASP A 359 -6.60 -14.63 -17.15
N MET A 360 -7.53 -13.73 -17.39
CA MET A 360 -8.01 -12.72 -16.43
C MET A 360 -9.35 -13.09 -15.79
N ARG A 361 -9.82 -14.34 -15.92
CA ARG A 361 -10.96 -14.84 -15.15
C ARG A 361 -10.58 -14.91 -13.66
N PRO A 362 -11.46 -14.54 -12.71
CA PRO A 362 -11.14 -14.43 -11.28
C PRO A 362 -10.45 -15.66 -10.68
N TYR A 363 -10.96 -16.87 -10.95
CA TYR A 363 -10.35 -18.11 -10.49
C TYR A 363 -8.89 -18.26 -10.96
N PHE A 364 -8.60 -18.00 -12.23
CA PHE A 364 -7.23 -18.14 -12.77
C PHE A 364 -6.28 -17.08 -12.25
N ILE A 365 -6.77 -15.87 -11.94
CA ILE A 365 -6.00 -14.85 -11.21
C ILE A 365 -5.62 -15.35 -9.83
N GLU A 366 -6.60 -15.86 -9.05
CA GLU A 366 -6.35 -16.40 -7.70
C GLU A 366 -5.31 -17.51 -7.72
N GLN A 367 -5.39 -18.44 -8.69
CA GLN A 367 -4.43 -19.54 -8.82
C GLN A 367 -3.04 -19.05 -9.23
N ARG A 368 -2.93 -18.24 -10.29
CA ARG A 368 -1.67 -17.71 -10.80
C ARG A 368 -0.90 -16.93 -9.76
N LEU A 369 -1.58 -16.08 -9.01
CA LEU A 369 -0.98 -15.21 -8.01
C LEU A 369 -1.05 -15.79 -6.59
N LYS A 370 -1.56 -17.01 -6.41
CA LYS A 370 -1.66 -17.71 -5.10
C LYS A 370 -2.39 -16.90 -4.03
N LEU A 371 -3.44 -16.18 -4.41
CA LEU A 371 -4.10 -15.18 -3.56
C LEU A 371 -4.91 -15.77 -2.39
N ARG A 372 -5.19 -17.09 -2.37
CA ARG A 372 -5.88 -17.74 -1.25
C ARG A 372 -4.97 -18.03 -0.05
N ASN A 373 -3.78 -17.44 -0.02
CA ASN A 373 -2.84 -17.52 1.09
C ASN A 373 -2.89 -16.25 1.96
N PRO A 374 -2.48 -16.32 3.25
CA PRO A 374 -2.42 -15.17 4.15
C PRO A 374 -1.19 -14.28 3.82
N ILE A 375 -1.32 -13.43 2.80
CA ILE A 375 -0.26 -12.61 2.22
C ILE A 375 -0.56 -11.10 2.24
N TYR A 376 -1.57 -10.68 2.98
CA TYR A 376 -2.16 -9.35 2.87
C TYR A 376 -1.67 -8.35 3.91
N SER A 377 -1.33 -8.76 5.12
CA SER A 377 -0.85 -7.85 6.18
C SER A 377 0.35 -7.01 5.76
N GLU A 378 1.26 -7.59 4.96
CA GLU A 378 2.47 -6.92 4.49
C GLU A 378 2.21 -5.90 3.38
N THR A 379 1.02 -5.93 2.75
CA THR A 379 0.64 -4.99 1.70
C THR A 379 0.08 -3.68 2.25
N ALA A 380 -0.46 -3.70 3.44
CA ALA A 380 -1.32 -2.65 3.99
C ALA A 380 -0.58 -1.36 4.41
N ALA A 381 0.74 -1.29 4.25
CA ALA A 381 1.53 -0.08 4.48
C ALA A 381 2.63 0.06 3.44
N TYR A 382 2.95 1.31 3.07
CA TYR A 382 4.02 1.66 2.12
C TYR A 382 3.83 1.09 0.72
N GLY A 383 2.59 0.98 0.25
CA GLY A 383 2.20 0.56 -1.09
C GLY A 383 2.05 -0.95 -1.27
N HIS A 384 1.07 -1.33 -2.07
CA HIS A 384 0.82 -2.72 -2.48
C HIS A 384 1.71 -3.14 -3.66
N MET A 385 2.25 -2.16 -4.38
CA MET A 385 3.06 -2.34 -5.60
C MET A 385 4.52 -1.95 -5.36
N GLY A 386 5.41 -2.41 -6.25
CA GLY A 386 6.84 -2.09 -6.17
C GLY A 386 7.57 -2.83 -5.05
N ARG A 387 7.05 -3.96 -4.61
CA ARG A 387 7.63 -4.78 -3.55
C ARG A 387 8.44 -5.95 -4.15
N THR A 388 9.29 -6.53 -3.32
CA THR A 388 10.09 -7.69 -3.73
C THR A 388 9.37 -8.98 -3.34
N PRO A 389 9.14 -9.91 -4.28
CA PRO A 389 8.63 -11.24 -3.94
C PRO A 389 9.58 -11.97 -2.98
N GLU A 390 9.03 -12.51 -1.90
CA GLU A 390 9.80 -13.28 -0.92
C GLU A 390 8.96 -14.40 -0.30
N THR A 391 9.60 -15.46 0.15
CA THR A 391 8.94 -16.55 0.87
C THR A 391 9.17 -16.39 2.36
N VAL A 392 8.08 -16.36 3.14
CA VAL A 392 8.11 -16.19 4.59
C VAL A 392 7.30 -17.28 5.29
N ASN A 393 7.65 -17.57 6.54
CA ASN A 393 6.83 -18.40 7.43
C ASN A 393 6.02 -17.49 8.35
N LYS A 394 4.69 -17.68 8.34
CA LYS A 394 3.76 -16.92 9.19
C LYS A 394 3.05 -17.89 10.13
N THR A 395 2.95 -17.52 11.41
CA THR A 395 2.28 -18.31 12.44
C THR A 395 1.02 -17.59 12.89
N PHE A 396 -0.09 -18.31 12.90
CA PHE A 396 -1.41 -17.85 13.31
C PHE A 396 -1.94 -18.68 14.46
N LYS A 397 -2.71 -18.04 15.34
CA LYS A 397 -3.35 -18.70 16.49
C LYS A 397 -4.84 -18.37 16.49
N ASN A 398 -5.69 -19.39 16.73
CA ASN A 398 -7.10 -19.17 16.95
C ASN A 398 -7.44 -19.20 18.46
N PRO A 399 -8.63 -18.74 18.88
CA PRO A 399 -9.03 -18.71 20.29
C PRO A 399 -9.13 -20.09 20.97
N TYR A 400 -9.14 -21.18 20.18
CA TYR A 400 -9.19 -22.55 20.69
C TYR A 400 -7.80 -23.14 20.98
N GLY A 401 -6.75 -22.35 20.80
CA GLY A 401 -5.36 -22.77 21.05
C GLY A 401 -4.73 -23.52 19.88
N GLU A 402 -5.39 -23.61 18.71
CA GLU A 402 -4.77 -24.14 17.52
C GLU A 402 -3.75 -23.12 16.98
N GLU A 403 -2.54 -23.59 16.74
CA GLU A 403 -1.46 -22.83 16.12
C GLU A 403 -1.14 -23.42 14.75
N LYS A 404 -1.09 -22.58 13.73
CA LYS A 404 -0.80 -22.98 12.35
C LYS A 404 0.32 -22.13 11.77
N THR A 405 1.42 -22.78 11.39
CA THR A 405 2.50 -22.13 10.63
C THR A 405 2.38 -22.50 9.17
N VAL A 406 2.37 -21.48 8.31
CA VAL A 406 2.28 -21.62 6.85
C VAL A 406 3.44 -20.91 6.18
N SER A 407 4.02 -21.57 5.16
CA SER A 407 5.01 -20.94 4.29
C SER A 407 4.28 -20.32 3.10
N VAL A 408 4.42 -19.01 2.91
CA VAL A 408 3.72 -18.26 1.88
C VAL A 408 4.68 -17.39 1.09
N GLU A 409 4.34 -17.15 -0.17
CA GLU A 409 5.07 -16.27 -1.06
C GLU A 409 4.33 -14.92 -1.12
N LEU A 410 4.99 -13.86 -0.62
CA LEU A 410 4.48 -12.50 -0.63
C LEU A 410 4.67 -11.85 -2.00
N PHE A 411 3.82 -10.87 -2.32
CA PHE A 411 3.92 -9.99 -3.51
C PHE A 411 4.08 -10.76 -4.83
N THR A 412 3.34 -11.84 -5.01
CA THR A 412 3.42 -12.71 -6.19
C THR A 412 3.16 -12.00 -7.51
N TRP A 413 2.39 -10.89 -7.49
CA TRP A 413 2.12 -10.03 -8.65
C TRP A 413 3.31 -9.15 -9.07
N GLU A 414 4.38 -9.14 -8.29
CA GLU A 414 5.62 -8.45 -8.62
C GLU A 414 6.66 -9.36 -9.32
N LYS A 415 6.32 -10.63 -9.57
CA LYS A 415 7.20 -11.56 -10.28
C LYS A 415 7.37 -11.19 -11.75
N LEU A 416 8.54 -11.54 -12.30
CA LEU A 416 8.90 -11.38 -13.71
C LEU A 416 8.86 -12.73 -14.44
N ASP A 417 7.93 -13.60 -14.07
CA ASP A 417 7.83 -14.98 -14.52
C ASP A 417 7.14 -15.15 -15.88
N TYR A 418 6.62 -14.07 -16.47
CA TYR A 418 6.04 -14.03 -17.83
C TYR A 418 6.90 -13.30 -18.85
N VAL A 419 8.08 -12.78 -18.49
CA VAL A 419 8.96 -12.01 -19.40
C VAL A 419 9.30 -12.79 -20.66
N ASP A 420 9.74 -14.04 -20.54
CA ASP A 420 10.12 -14.86 -21.69
C ASP A 420 8.93 -15.20 -22.59
N GLN A 421 7.75 -15.45 -21.98
CA GLN A 421 6.52 -15.69 -22.74
C GLN A 421 6.07 -14.44 -23.50
N VAL A 422 6.17 -13.27 -22.86
CA VAL A 422 5.90 -11.98 -23.51
C VAL A 422 6.87 -11.76 -24.66
N LYS A 423 8.18 -11.91 -24.43
CA LYS A 423 9.19 -11.77 -25.51
C LYS A 423 8.87 -12.67 -26.69
N SER A 424 8.60 -13.94 -26.44
CA SER A 424 8.25 -14.90 -27.49
C SER A 424 6.99 -14.48 -28.27
N ALA A 425 5.94 -14.05 -27.57
CA ALA A 425 4.68 -13.65 -28.20
C ALA A 425 4.79 -12.37 -29.05
N PHE A 426 5.66 -11.45 -28.64
CA PHE A 426 5.85 -10.17 -29.34
C PHE A 426 7.04 -10.15 -30.29
N GLY A 427 7.90 -11.18 -30.28
CA GLY A 427 9.07 -11.29 -31.15
C GLY A 427 10.21 -10.33 -30.79
N ILE A 428 10.43 -10.08 -29.50
CA ILE A 428 11.45 -9.17 -28.95
C ILE A 428 12.43 -9.89 -28.05
#